data_c2b9e4670989d7524fb8b13fb664701c
#
_entry.id   c2b9e4670989d7524fb8b13fb664701c
#
_cell.length_a   1.000
_cell.length_b   1.000
_cell.length_c   1.000
_cell.angle_alpha   90.00
_cell.angle_beta   90.00
_cell.angle_gamma   90.00
#
_symmetry.space_group_name_H-M   'P 1'
#
loop_
_entity.id
_entity.type
_entity.pdbx_description
1 polymer ?
#
loop_
_entity_poly.entity_id
_entity_poly.type
_entity_poly.pdbx_seq_one_letter_code
_entity_poly.pdbx_strand_id
1 'polypeptide(L)'
;MSRETYVGVAHLELHIPEARSLKAKRAPIRSLVEKIKNRHKVLVIEVDHQNLYQRAGLAICAFSTDPVDVEARLRRVEKTIDLNWSGNVLSWEVEVIQS
;
A
#
# COMPACT_ATOMS: atom_id res chain seq x y z
N MET A 1 18.24 -5.85 27.85
CA MET A 1 18.40 -5.93 26.39
C MET A 1 17.20 -5.28 25.72
N SER A 2 17.44 -4.40 24.80
CA SER A 2 16.38 -3.69 24.10
C SER A 2 15.76 -4.57 23.03
N ARG A 3 14.43 -4.53 22.90
CA ARG A 3 13.68 -5.20 21.84
C ARG A 3 13.04 -4.16 20.95
N GLU A 4 13.83 -3.24 20.46
CA GLU A 4 13.31 -2.18 19.64
C GLU A 4 12.89 -2.70 18.28
N THR A 5 11.67 -2.43 17.93
CA THR A 5 11.12 -2.72 16.60
C THR A 5 10.39 -1.49 16.11
N TYR A 6 10.30 -1.38 14.80
CA TYR A 6 9.66 -0.24 14.15
C TYR A 6 8.63 -0.74 13.16
N VAL A 7 7.47 -0.10 13.17
CA VAL A 7 6.36 -0.41 12.26
C VAL A 7 6.13 0.83 11.41
N GLY A 8 6.19 0.65 10.10
CA GLY A 8 5.80 1.69 9.16
C GLY A 8 4.47 1.34 8.54
N VAL A 9 3.57 2.30 8.50
CA VAL A 9 2.27 2.14 7.85
C VAL A 9 2.13 3.21 6.78
N ALA A 10 1.89 2.78 5.55
CA ALA A 10 1.55 3.68 4.45
C ALA A 10 0.07 3.55 4.18
N HIS A 11 -0.61 4.69 4.07
CA HIS A 11 -2.00 4.76 3.63
C HIS A 11 -2.02 5.29 2.21
N LEU A 12 -2.58 4.51 1.31
CA LEU A 12 -2.63 4.79 -0.12
C LEU A 12 -4.09 4.95 -0.55
N GLU A 13 -4.39 6.05 -1.22
CA GLU A 13 -5.69 6.24 -1.86
C GLU A 13 -5.52 6.20 -3.37
N LEU A 14 -6.33 5.38 -4.02
CA LEU A 14 -6.28 5.16 -5.45
C LEU A 14 -7.59 5.56 -6.10
N HIS A 15 -7.49 6.07 -7.33
CA HIS A 15 -8.62 6.30 -8.21
C HIS A 15 -8.55 5.33 -9.38
N ILE A 16 -9.69 4.68 -9.69
CA ILE A 16 -9.80 3.67 -10.72
C ILE A 16 -10.82 4.17 -11.76
N PRO A 17 -10.40 5.05 -12.68
CA PRO A 17 -11.35 5.72 -13.57
C PRO A 17 -12.10 4.78 -14.50
N GLU A 18 -11.51 3.63 -14.81
CA GLU A 18 -12.12 2.65 -15.71
C GLU A 18 -13.12 1.71 -15.03
N ALA A 19 -13.16 1.67 -13.70
CA ALA A 19 -14.04 0.75 -13.00
C ALA A 19 -15.48 1.24 -13.03
N ARG A 20 -16.39 0.37 -13.47
CA ARG A 20 -17.82 0.66 -13.55
C ARG A 20 -18.65 -0.22 -12.61
N SER A 21 -18.00 -1.02 -11.80
CA SER A 21 -18.64 -1.89 -10.81
C SER A 21 -17.63 -2.30 -9.76
N LEU A 22 -18.10 -2.83 -8.64
CA LEU A 22 -17.21 -3.40 -7.62
C LEU A 22 -16.45 -4.59 -8.17
N LYS A 23 -17.09 -5.39 -9.03
CA LYS A 23 -16.42 -6.53 -9.67
C LYS A 23 -15.27 -6.07 -10.58
N ALA A 24 -15.50 -5.02 -11.38
CA ALA A 24 -14.46 -4.48 -12.28
C ALA A 24 -13.28 -3.89 -11.51
N LYS A 25 -13.51 -3.38 -10.31
CA LYS A 25 -12.46 -2.84 -9.44
C LYS A 25 -11.50 -3.94 -8.93
N ARG A 26 -12.02 -5.15 -8.70
CA ARG A 26 -11.27 -6.22 -8.02
C ARG A 26 -9.99 -6.63 -8.75
N ALA A 27 -10.05 -6.78 -10.06
CA ALA A 27 -8.90 -7.26 -10.84
C ALA A 27 -7.70 -6.32 -10.76
N PRO A 28 -7.82 -5.01 -11.02
CA PRO A 28 -6.68 -4.11 -10.92
C PRO A 28 -6.15 -3.99 -9.48
N ILE A 29 -7.01 -3.97 -8.47
CA ILE A 29 -6.57 -3.89 -7.09
C ILE A 29 -5.84 -5.16 -6.69
N ARG A 30 -6.38 -6.34 -7.02
CA ARG A 30 -5.72 -7.62 -6.73
C ARG A 30 -4.36 -7.71 -7.41
N SER A 31 -4.28 -7.30 -8.66
CA SER A 31 -3.02 -7.29 -9.41
C SER A 31 -1.97 -6.41 -8.74
N LEU A 32 -2.36 -5.21 -8.32
CA LEU A 32 -1.44 -4.30 -7.63
C LEU A 32 -0.99 -4.88 -6.29
N VAL A 33 -1.93 -5.38 -5.49
CA VAL A 33 -1.64 -5.97 -4.18
C VAL A 33 -0.66 -7.13 -4.33
N GLU A 34 -0.89 -8.01 -5.30
CA GLU A 34 0.01 -9.15 -5.54
C GLU A 34 1.41 -8.71 -5.96
N LYS A 35 1.53 -7.70 -6.82
CA LYS A 35 2.83 -7.16 -7.20
C LYS A 35 3.59 -6.60 -6.01
N ILE A 36 2.90 -5.87 -5.14
CA ILE A 36 3.51 -5.32 -3.93
C ILE A 36 3.99 -6.45 -3.03
N LYS A 37 3.14 -7.43 -2.76
CA LYS A 37 3.46 -8.55 -1.86
C LYS A 37 4.57 -9.43 -2.40
N ASN A 38 4.62 -9.64 -3.71
CA ASN A 38 5.64 -10.50 -4.33
C ASN A 38 7.02 -9.84 -4.40
N ARG A 39 7.08 -8.52 -4.45
CA ARG A 39 8.33 -7.78 -4.60
C ARG A 39 8.88 -7.23 -3.29
N HIS A 40 8.04 -7.13 -2.28
CA HIS A 40 8.38 -6.47 -1.02
C HIS A 40 7.91 -7.30 0.17
N LYS A 41 8.67 -7.22 1.27
CA LYS A 41 8.29 -7.86 2.52
C LYS A 41 7.41 -6.92 3.31
N VAL A 42 6.14 -6.86 2.92
CA VAL A 42 5.13 -6.00 3.53
C VAL A 42 3.79 -6.71 3.59
N LEU A 43 2.94 -6.25 4.48
CA LEU A 43 1.53 -6.64 4.53
C LEU A 43 0.71 -5.58 3.82
N VAL A 44 -0.32 -6.01 3.11
CA VAL A 44 -1.21 -5.09 2.39
C VAL A 44 -2.65 -5.50 2.67
N ILE A 45 -3.47 -4.53 3.06
CA ILE A 45 -4.91 -4.75 3.23
C ILE A 45 -5.69 -3.60 2.60
N GLU A 46 -6.89 -3.89 2.13
CA GLU A 46 -7.83 -2.86 1.71
C GLU A 46 -8.57 -2.35 2.95
N VAL A 47 -8.57 -1.04 3.19
CA VAL A 47 -9.07 -0.44 4.44
C VAL A 47 -10.24 0.51 4.25
N ASP A 48 -10.38 1.12 3.06
CA ASP A 48 -11.41 2.12 2.81
C ASP A 48 -12.03 1.95 1.44
N HIS A 49 -13.21 2.56 1.29
CA HIS A 49 -13.93 2.65 0.00
C HIS A 49 -14.31 1.30 -0.59
N GLN A 50 -14.56 0.29 0.27
CA GLN A 50 -14.91 -1.05 -0.22
C GLN A 50 -16.23 -1.06 -1.01
N ASN A 51 -17.11 -0.08 -0.76
CA ASN A 51 -18.40 0.04 -1.45
C ASN A 51 -18.35 0.99 -2.65
N LEU A 52 -17.20 1.59 -2.93
CA LEU A 52 -17.02 2.50 -4.06
C LEU A 52 -16.19 1.81 -5.14
N TYR A 53 -16.66 1.81 -6.37
CA TYR A 53 -15.96 1.09 -7.44
C TYR A 53 -14.86 1.90 -8.12
N GLN A 54 -14.82 3.22 -7.93
CA GLN A 54 -13.76 4.06 -8.51
C GLN A 54 -12.74 4.55 -7.49
N ARG A 55 -12.82 4.09 -6.25
CA ARG A 55 -11.89 4.44 -5.19
C ARG A 55 -11.47 3.20 -4.42
N ALA A 56 -10.20 3.18 -4.01
CA ALA A 56 -9.68 2.15 -3.12
C ALA A 56 -8.72 2.78 -2.12
N GLY A 57 -8.80 2.32 -0.88
CA GLY A 57 -7.84 2.66 0.15
C GLY A 57 -7.10 1.42 0.58
N LEU A 58 -5.77 1.49 0.58
CA LEU A 58 -4.91 0.39 1.00
C LEU A 58 -4.05 0.85 2.17
N ALA A 59 -3.82 -0.07 3.12
CA ALA A 59 -2.80 0.11 4.14
C ALA A 59 -1.69 -0.90 3.89
N ILE A 60 -0.45 -0.42 3.93
CA ILE A 60 0.74 -1.22 3.68
C ILE A 60 1.64 -1.10 4.90
N CYS A 61 2.01 -2.24 5.48
CA CYS A 61 2.78 -2.27 6.72
C CYS A 61 4.13 -2.95 6.52
N ALA A 62 5.19 -2.26 6.90
CA ALA A 62 6.55 -2.78 6.97
C ALA A 62 7.01 -2.82 8.42
N PHE A 63 7.82 -3.81 8.75
CA PHE A 63 8.24 -4.07 10.12
C PHE A 63 9.72 -4.42 10.12
N SER A 64 10.51 -3.78 11.00
CA SER A 64 11.95 -4.01 11.07
C SER A 64 12.52 -3.58 12.42
N THR A 65 13.74 -3.99 12.70
CA THR A 65 14.50 -3.48 13.84
C THR A 65 15.20 -2.16 13.53
N ASP A 66 15.10 -1.68 12.29
CA ASP A 66 15.76 -0.46 11.84
C ASP A 66 14.73 0.46 11.16
N PRO A 67 14.50 1.68 11.69
CA PRO A 67 13.54 2.60 11.09
C PRO A 67 13.94 3.05 9.68
N VAL A 68 15.23 3.11 9.38
CA VAL A 68 15.70 3.45 8.03
C VAL A 68 15.31 2.38 7.04
N ASP A 69 15.38 1.11 7.43
CA ASP A 69 14.92 -0.01 6.58
C ASP A 69 13.42 0.05 6.32
N VAL A 70 12.63 0.36 7.35
CA VAL A 70 11.17 0.50 7.22
C VAL A 70 10.85 1.60 6.20
N GLU A 71 11.45 2.77 6.33
CA GLU A 71 11.20 3.89 5.42
C GLU A 71 11.65 3.57 3.99
N ALA A 72 12.83 2.95 3.85
CA ALA A 72 13.36 2.58 2.54
C ALA A 72 12.46 1.55 1.85
N ARG A 73 11.95 0.60 2.62
CA ARG A 73 11.05 -0.43 2.09
C ARG A 73 9.74 0.16 1.59
N LEU A 74 9.15 1.08 2.35
CA LEU A 74 7.92 1.76 1.94
C LEU A 74 8.14 2.67 0.73
N ARG A 75 9.30 3.33 0.63
CA ARG A 75 9.65 4.11 -0.57
C ARG A 75 9.73 3.22 -1.81
N ARG A 76 10.31 2.03 -1.68
CA ARG A 76 10.36 1.09 -2.80
C ARG A 76 8.96 0.61 -3.21
N VAL A 77 8.07 0.43 -2.24
CA VAL A 77 6.67 0.10 -2.51
C VAL A 77 5.99 1.22 -3.28
N GLU A 78 6.18 2.45 -2.86
CA GLU A 78 5.62 3.63 -3.56
C GLU A 78 6.06 3.66 -5.02
N LYS A 79 7.34 3.40 -5.26
CA LYS A 79 7.89 3.35 -6.62
C LYS A 79 7.26 2.23 -7.45
N THR A 80 7.04 1.06 -6.85
CA THR A 80 6.36 -0.05 -7.50
C THR A 80 4.94 0.35 -7.90
N ILE A 81 4.23 1.05 -7.02
CA ILE A 81 2.88 1.54 -7.29
C ILE A 81 2.91 2.52 -8.47
N ASP A 82 3.81 3.51 -8.45
CA ASP A 82 3.91 4.50 -9.50
C ASP A 82 4.19 3.88 -10.87
N LEU A 83 4.97 2.80 -10.91
CA LEU A 83 5.34 2.13 -12.15
C LEU A 83 4.25 1.17 -12.68
N ASN A 84 3.36 0.71 -11.82
CA ASN A 84 2.42 -0.36 -12.17
C ASN A 84 0.94 0.04 -12.10
N TRP A 85 0.62 1.16 -11.47
CA TRP A 85 -0.76 1.60 -11.36
C TRP A 85 -1.14 2.48 -12.54
N SER A 86 -2.19 2.10 -13.27
CA SER A 86 -2.64 2.82 -14.45
C SER A 86 -3.63 3.93 -14.14
N GLY A 87 -4.23 3.93 -12.96
CA GLY A 87 -5.13 5.00 -12.51
C GLY A 87 -4.37 6.14 -11.85
N ASN A 88 -5.04 6.85 -10.98
CA ASN A 88 -4.45 7.96 -10.24
C ASN A 88 -4.11 7.56 -8.81
N VAL A 89 -3.00 8.05 -8.30
CA VAL A 89 -2.67 7.99 -6.87
C VAL A 89 -3.14 9.30 -6.27
N LEU A 90 -4.11 9.23 -5.39
CA LEU A 90 -4.72 10.42 -4.79
C LEU A 90 -3.97 10.88 -3.54
N SER A 91 -3.43 9.93 -2.77
CA SER A 91 -2.60 10.27 -1.61
C SER A 91 -1.72 9.10 -1.23
N TRP A 92 -0.59 9.43 -0.61
CA TRP A 92 0.34 8.48 -0.02
C TRP A 92 0.87 9.12 1.26
N GLU A 93 0.54 8.51 2.39
CA GLU A 93 0.97 9.03 3.70
C GLU A 93 1.65 7.90 4.48
N VAL A 94 2.80 8.20 5.08
CA VAL A 94 3.61 7.23 5.81
C VAL A 94 3.78 7.70 7.25
N GLU A 95 3.60 6.77 8.18
CA GLU A 95 3.90 6.96 9.59
C GLU A 95 4.80 5.83 10.05
N VAL A 96 5.87 6.15 10.77
CA VAL A 96 6.76 5.17 11.37
C VAL A 96 6.66 5.27 12.87
N ILE A 97 6.39 4.15 13.52
CA ILE A 97 6.15 4.09 14.96
C ILE A 97 7.14 3.09 15.56
N GLN A 98 7.77 3.49 16.66
CA GLN A 98 8.55 2.57 17.48
C GLN A 98 7.61 1.81 18.42
N SER A 99 7.72 0.52 18.39
CA SER A 99 6.90 -0.33 19.25
C SER A 99 7.67 -0.85 20.45
#